data_32ff00d8dce76b729a7ea90aaaeb59a4
#
_entry.id   32ff00d8dce76b729a7ea90aaaeb59a4
#
_cell.length_a   1.000
_cell.length_b   1.000
_cell.length_c   1.000
_cell.angle_alpha   90.00
_cell.angle_beta   90.00
_cell.angle_gamma   90.00
#
_symmetry.space_group_name_H-M   'P 1'
#
loop_
_entity.id
_entity.type
_entity.pdbx_description
1 polymer ?
#
loop_
_entity_poly.entity_id
_entity_poly.type
_entity_poly.pdbx_seq_one_letter_code
_entity_poly.pdbx_strand_id
1 'polypeptide(L)'
;VGEMEMWATTAMNKGMAYDFSKADALWKELLLHQFHDILPGSSIAKVYVDAEKAFHEILDGVEELQADALSELTDQKESQAVTVFNSLSFPRKMLVELPAAFANGAKTVDGTAVQVQKIGDTVKASVEVPSCGAVSLIPAEGQVEEKAVAVETCDGGFTMENSQVKAAVNE
;
A
#
# COMPACT_ATOMS: atom_id res chain seq x y z
N VAL A 1 -3.73 7.16 11.99
CA VAL A 1 -3.64 6.71 13.40
C VAL A 1 -4.44 5.43 13.62
N GLY A 2 -5.74 5.35 13.25
CA GLY A 2 -6.55 4.15 13.49
C GLY A 2 -6.00 2.86 12.87
N GLU A 3 -5.45 2.91 11.65
CA GLU A 3 -4.79 1.77 11.01
C GLU A 3 -3.55 1.32 11.78
N MET A 4 -2.72 2.26 12.23
CA MET A 4 -1.57 2.00 13.08
C MET A 4 -1.99 1.25 14.37
N GLU A 5 -3.05 1.68 15.05
CA GLU A 5 -3.54 1.02 16.27
C GLU A 5 -4.06 -0.40 16.00
N MET A 6 -4.70 -0.63 14.86
CA MET A 6 -5.17 -1.97 14.47
C MET A 6 -3.98 -2.94 14.34
N TRP A 7 -2.94 -2.55 13.61
CA TRP A 7 -1.75 -3.38 13.43
C TRP A 7 -0.95 -3.52 14.72
N ALA A 8 -0.81 -2.43 15.50
CA ALA A 8 -0.16 -2.47 16.81
C ALA A 8 -0.87 -3.43 17.76
N THR A 9 -2.20 -3.39 17.85
CA THR A 9 -2.97 -4.32 18.69
C THR A 9 -2.77 -5.77 18.25
N THR A 10 -2.70 -6.00 16.92
CA THR A 10 -2.44 -7.33 16.38
C THR A 10 -1.03 -7.83 16.74
N ALA A 11 -0.02 -6.96 16.64
CA ALA A 11 1.37 -7.27 16.99
C ALA A 11 1.56 -7.47 18.50
N MET A 12 0.86 -6.71 19.34
CA MET A 12 0.85 -6.89 20.78
C MET A 12 0.35 -8.29 21.20
N ASN A 13 -0.61 -8.85 20.47
CA ASN A 13 -1.06 -10.23 20.71
C ASN A 13 0.03 -11.28 20.41
N LYS A 14 1.09 -10.89 19.68
CA LYS A 14 2.30 -11.71 19.45
C LYS A 14 3.43 -11.38 20.43
N GLY A 15 3.24 -10.42 21.33
CA GLY A 15 4.21 -10.08 22.36
C GLY A 15 4.98 -8.77 22.13
N MET A 16 4.65 -8.00 21.10
CA MET A 16 5.28 -6.69 20.85
C MET A 16 4.98 -5.74 22.02
N ALA A 17 5.99 -5.00 22.46
CA ALA A 17 5.82 -3.85 23.34
C ALA A 17 5.34 -2.65 22.50
N TYR A 18 4.32 -1.94 22.97
CA TYR A 18 3.76 -0.78 22.26
C TYR A 18 3.95 0.51 23.06
N ASP A 19 4.40 1.57 22.39
CA ASP A 19 4.55 2.88 23.00
C ASP A 19 3.23 3.64 23.05
N PHE A 20 2.43 3.35 24.08
CA PHE A 20 1.17 4.04 24.33
C PHE A 20 1.34 5.55 24.54
N SER A 21 2.48 5.99 25.11
CA SER A 21 2.73 7.41 25.36
C SER A 21 2.90 8.18 24.06
N LYS A 22 3.65 7.62 23.10
CA LYS A 22 3.82 8.20 21.76
C LYS A 22 2.50 8.22 20.99
N ALA A 23 1.74 7.11 21.01
CA ALA A 23 0.44 7.03 20.36
C ALA A 23 -0.57 8.05 20.92
N ASP A 24 -0.64 8.21 22.24
CA ASP A 24 -1.49 9.20 22.91
C ASP A 24 -1.10 10.65 22.55
N ALA A 25 0.20 10.93 22.45
CA ALA A 25 0.68 12.24 22.02
C ALA A 25 0.27 12.56 20.58
N LEU A 26 0.41 11.60 19.65
CA LEU A 26 -0.02 11.74 18.26
C LEU A 26 -1.54 11.96 18.14
N TRP A 27 -2.34 11.25 18.94
CA TRP A 27 -3.79 11.46 19.01
C TRP A 27 -4.15 12.86 19.50
N LYS A 28 -3.51 13.32 20.57
CA LYS A 28 -3.77 14.65 21.13
C LYS A 28 -3.44 15.75 20.14
N GLU A 29 -2.31 15.62 19.45
CA GLU A 29 -1.91 16.58 18.41
C GLU A 29 -2.87 16.56 17.22
N LEU A 30 -3.28 15.39 16.74
CA LEU A 30 -4.28 15.26 15.69
C LEU A 30 -5.61 15.90 16.08
N LEU A 31 -6.11 15.64 17.28
CA LEU A 31 -7.37 16.20 17.78
C LEU A 31 -7.31 17.72 17.97
N LEU A 32 -6.16 18.26 18.40
CA LEU A 32 -5.95 19.70 18.48
C LEU A 32 -6.12 20.36 17.12
N HIS A 33 -5.59 19.75 16.07
CA HIS A 33 -5.67 20.29 14.71
C HIS A 33 -7.02 20.03 14.00
N GLN A 34 -7.94 19.32 14.65
CA GLN A 34 -9.36 19.24 14.24
C GLN A 34 -10.23 20.38 14.82
N PHE A 35 -9.62 21.42 15.37
CA PHE A 35 -10.33 22.56 15.94
C PHE A 35 -11.20 23.25 14.88
N HIS A 36 -12.35 23.82 15.32
CA HIS A 36 -13.40 24.33 14.46
C HIS A 36 -12.99 25.52 13.55
N ASP A 37 -11.88 26.18 13.85
CA ASP A 37 -11.31 27.24 12.98
C ASP A 37 -10.19 26.75 12.06
N ILE A 38 -9.66 25.52 12.27
CA ILE A 38 -8.64 24.92 11.41
C ILE A 38 -9.30 24.12 10.28
N LEU A 39 -10.20 23.21 10.60
CA LEU A 39 -10.85 22.34 9.60
C LEU A 39 -11.61 23.12 8.51
N PRO A 40 -12.41 24.16 8.80
CA PRO A 40 -13.19 24.87 7.79
C PRO A 40 -12.38 25.91 7.01
N GLY A 41 -11.12 26.14 7.34
CA GLY A 41 -10.29 27.11 6.65
C GLY A 41 -10.51 28.57 7.09
N SER A 42 -11.03 28.82 8.30
CA SER A 42 -11.34 30.17 8.80
C SER A 42 -10.26 30.81 9.69
N SER A 43 -9.14 30.09 9.92
CA SER A 43 -8.00 30.62 10.67
C SER A 43 -7.10 31.53 9.83
N ILE A 44 -6.18 32.25 10.48
CA ILE A 44 -5.15 33.06 9.81
C ILE A 44 -4.06 32.17 9.17
N ALA A 45 -3.39 32.66 8.15
CA ALA A 45 -2.39 31.91 7.38
C ALA A 45 -1.29 31.27 8.25
N LYS A 46 -0.86 31.93 9.33
CA LYS A 46 0.15 31.38 10.25
C LYS A 46 -0.30 30.07 10.88
N VAL A 47 -1.56 29.94 11.26
CA VAL A 47 -2.10 28.72 11.87
C VAL A 47 -2.01 27.53 10.92
N TYR A 48 -2.21 27.76 9.61
CA TYR A 48 -2.09 26.68 8.61
C TYR A 48 -0.65 26.21 8.42
N VAL A 49 0.32 27.13 8.45
CA VAL A 49 1.74 26.77 8.40
C VAL A 49 2.11 25.89 9.61
N ASP A 50 1.66 26.27 10.80
CA ASP A 50 1.91 25.50 12.02
C ASP A 50 1.18 24.13 11.98
N ALA A 51 -0.07 24.10 11.48
CA ALA A 51 -0.85 22.88 11.35
C ALA A 51 -0.28 21.90 10.30
N GLU A 52 0.17 22.38 9.14
CA GLU A 52 0.82 21.55 8.13
C GLU A 52 2.09 20.90 8.68
N LYS A 53 2.90 21.64 9.43
CA LYS A 53 4.08 21.10 10.10
C LYS A 53 3.70 20.01 11.10
N ALA A 54 2.71 20.25 11.94
CA ALA A 54 2.24 19.28 12.92
C ALA A 54 1.67 18.03 12.23
N PHE A 55 0.93 18.14 11.13
CA PHE A 55 0.45 16.98 10.37
C PHE A 55 1.59 16.13 9.80
N HIS A 56 2.68 16.73 9.33
CA HIS A 56 3.85 15.96 8.90
C HIS A 56 4.49 15.20 10.09
N GLU A 57 4.67 15.85 11.23
CA GLU A 57 5.20 15.22 12.44
C GLU A 57 4.30 14.07 12.94
N ILE A 58 2.96 14.23 12.83
CA ILE A 58 2.00 13.17 13.15
C ILE A 58 2.16 12.00 12.17
N LEU A 59 2.25 12.27 10.87
CA LEU A 59 2.41 11.23 9.86
C LEU A 59 3.69 10.43 10.07
N ASP A 60 4.83 11.10 10.27
CA ASP A 60 6.12 10.47 10.55
C ASP A 60 6.05 9.58 11.79
N GLY A 61 5.45 10.06 12.87
CA GLY A 61 5.29 9.31 14.12
C GLY A 61 4.34 8.11 13.98
N VAL A 62 3.29 8.23 13.17
CA VAL A 62 2.36 7.14 12.86
C VAL A 62 3.05 6.09 12.00
N GLU A 63 3.79 6.49 10.97
CA GLU A 63 4.54 5.59 10.09
C GLU A 63 5.57 4.78 10.87
N GLU A 64 6.29 5.40 11.80
CA GLU A 64 7.26 4.71 12.66
C GLU A 64 6.59 3.61 13.51
N LEU A 65 5.53 3.95 14.26
CA LEU A 65 4.81 2.98 15.10
C LEU A 65 4.14 1.88 14.26
N GLN A 66 3.67 2.21 13.07
CA GLN A 66 3.07 1.24 12.15
C GLN A 66 4.12 0.31 11.56
N ALA A 67 5.29 0.84 11.17
CA ALA A 67 6.39 0.04 10.65
C ALA A 67 6.89 -0.98 11.67
N ASP A 68 7.02 -0.59 12.94
CA ASP A 68 7.38 -1.49 14.04
C ASP A 68 6.35 -2.63 14.17
N ALA A 69 5.06 -2.30 14.17
CA ALA A 69 3.98 -3.28 14.26
C ALA A 69 3.97 -4.24 13.06
N LEU A 70 4.09 -3.73 11.84
CA LEU A 70 4.10 -4.54 10.62
C LEU A 70 5.35 -5.43 10.54
N SER A 71 6.50 -4.94 11.01
CA SER A 71 7.74 -5.72 11.10
C SER A 71 7.57 -6.95 12.01
N GLU A 72 6.89 -6.79 13.15
CA GLU A 72 6.59 -7.90 14.07
C GLU A 72 5.61 -8.91 13.46
N LEU A 73 4.71 -8.45 12.58
CA LEU A 73 3.71 -9.29 11.93
C LEU A 73 4.24 -10.04 10.71
N THR A 74 5.39 -9.63 10.17
CA THR A 74 6.02 -10.30 9.02
C THR A 74 6.90 -11.48 9.46
N ASP A 75 6.90 -12.57 8.67
CA ASP A 75 7.85 -13.67 8.90
C ASP A 75 9.21 -13.28 8.30
N GLN A 76 10.20 -13.05 9.17
CA GLN A 76 11.57 -12.66 8.78
C GLN A 76 12.37 -13.81 8.17
N LYS A 77 11.81 -15.03 8.08
CA LYS A 77 12.54 -16.21 7.57
C LYS A 77 12.76 -16.19 6.07
N GLU A 78 11.88 -15.54 5.31
CA GLU A 78 11.98 -15.44 3.87
C GLU A 78 12.61 -14.09 3.50
N SER A 79 13.92 -14.08 3.25
CA SER A 79 14.72 -12.85 3.06
C SER A 79 14.35 -11.98 1.87
N GLN A 80 13.49 -12.47 0.97
CA GLN A 80 13.02 -11.74 -0.21
C GLN A 80 11.50 -11.59 -0.27
N ALA A 81 10.79 -11.96 0.81
CA ALA A 81 9.34 -11.83 0.85
C ALA A 81 8.91 -10.36 0.96
N VAL A 82 7.83 -10.02 0.27
CA VAL A 82 7.11 -8.76 0.42
C VAL A 82 5.71 -9.06 0.93
N THR A 83 5.36 -8.50 2.08
CA THR A 83 4.03 -8.68 2.66
C THR A 83 3.17 -7.47 2.38
N VAL A 84 2.00 -7.70 1.79
CA VAL A 84 0.99 -6.69 1.49
C VAL A 84 -0.13 -6.80 2.51
N PHE A 85 -0.43 -5.70 3.19
CA PHE A 85 -1.44 -5.63 4.24
C PHE A 85 -2.69 -4.90 3.77
N ASN A 86 -3.85 -5.32 4.28
CA ASN A 86 -5.13 -4.67 4.06
C ASN A 86 -5.84 -4.45 5.40
N SER A 87 -5.95 -3.20 5.80
CA SER A 87 -6.60 -2.77 7.05
C SER A 87 -8.13 -2.70 6.95
N LEU A 88 -8.68 -2.78 5.73
CA LEU A 88 -10.13 -2.64 5.53
C LEU A 88 -10.88 -3.94 5.83
N SER A 89 -12.14 -3.79 6.20
CA SER A 89 -13.05 -4.90 6.55
C SER A 89 -13.57 -5.69 5.35
N PHE A 90 -13.04 -5.46 4.14
CA PHE A 90 -13.39 -6.19 2.92
C PHE A 90 -12.14 -6.54 2.11
N PRO A 91 -12.15 -7.62 1.30
CA PRO A 91 -11.01 -7.97 0.47
C PRO A 91 -10.79 -6.91 -0.61
N ARG A 92 -9.52 -6.69 -0.98
CA ARG A 92 -9.13 -5.72 -2.01
C ARG A 92 -8.20 -6.34 -3.03
N LYS A 93 -8.44 -6.01 -4.29
CA LYS A 93 -7.44 -6.18 -5.34
C LYS A 93 -6.56 -4.93 -5.37
N MET A 94 -5.28 -5.09 -5.06
CA MET A 94 -4.32 -4.01 -4.93
C MET A 94 -3.25 -4.10 -6.01
N LEU A 95 -2.89 -2.96 -6.59
CA LEU A 95 -1.72 -2.85 -7.45
C LEU A 95 -0.55 -2.41 -6.57
N VAL A 96 0.45 -3.28 -6.41
CA VAL A 96 1.60 -3.05 -5.55
C VAL A 96 2.88 -2.99 -6.36
N GLU A 97 3.82 -2.18 -5.92
CA GLU A 97 5.16 -2.12 -6.48
C GLU A 97 6.06 -3.12 -5.74
N LEU A 98 6.80 -3.90 -6.50
CA LEU A 98 7.66 -4.96 -6.00
C LEU A 98 9.12 -4.69 -6.36
N PRO A 99 10.07 -5.18 -5.56
CA PRO A 99 11.49 -5.15 -5.89
C PRO A 99 11.82 -5.83 -7.23
N ALA A 100 12.94 -5.47 -7.84
CA ALA A 100 13.39 -6.01 -9.12
C ALA A 100 13.53 -7.55 -9.14
N ALA A 101 13.75 -8.18 -7.98
CA ALA A 101 13.79 -9.63 -7.83
C ALA A 101 12.52 -10.35 -8.29
N PHE A 102 11.39 -9.63 -8.35
CA PHE A 102 10.09 -10.16 -8.80
C PHE A 102 9.85 -10.01 -10.31
N ALA A 103 10.82 -9.53 -11.08
CA ALA A 103 10.64 -9.23 -12.51
C ALA A 103 10.27 -10.46 -13.37
N ASN A 104 10.69 -11.66 -12.96
CA ASN A 104 10.41 -12.90 -13.66
C ASN A 104 9.10 -13.58 -13.25
N GLY A 105 8.50 -13.13 -12.14
CA GLY A 105 7.26 -13.66 -11.63
C GLY A 105 7.15 -13.51 -10.11
N ALA A 106 5.96 -13.71 -9.61
CA ALA A 106 5.63 -13.73 -8.19
C ALA A 106 4.69 -14.88 -7.86
N LYS A 107 4.76 -15.36 -6.64
CA LYS A 107 3.75 -16.24 -6.07
C LYS A 107 3.55 -15.93 -4.59
N THR A 108 2.41 -16.28 -4.07
CA THR A 108 2.16 -16.24 -2.63
C THR A 108 2.96 -17.35 -1.93
N VAL A 109 3.14 -17.26 -0.63
CA VAL A 109 3.86 -18.27 0.16
C VAL A 109 3.18 -19.64 0.07
N ASP A 110 1.87 -19.70 -0.11
CA ASP A 110 1.09 -20.94 -0.31
C ASP A 110 1.18 -21.50 -1.74
N GLY A 111 1.91 -20.81 -2.65
CA GLY A 111 2.21 -21.29 -4.01
C GLY A 111 1.29 -20.75 -5.10
N THR A 112 0.31 -19.90 -4.78
CA THR A 112 -0.56 -19.28 -5.79
C THR A 112 0.21 -18.29 -6.63
N ALA A 113 0.24 -18.48 -7.95
CA ALA A 113 0.94 -17.57 -8.87
C ALA A 113 0.24 -16.21 -8.93
N VAL A 114 1.03 -15.14 -8.95
CA VAL A 114 0.58 -13.76 -8.98
C VAL A 114 1.09 -13.09 -10.26
N GLN A 115 0.17 -12.41 -10.95
CA GLN A 115 0.52 -11.67 -12.15
C GLN A 115 1.43 -10.48 -11.81
N VAL A 116 2.55 -10.39 -12.51
CA VAL A 116 3.46 -9.25 -12.45
C VAL A 116 3.62 -8.61 -13.82
N GLN A 117 3.90 -7.31 -13.84
CA GLN A 117 4.22 -6.56 -15.04
C GLN A 117 5.41 -5.65 -14.78
N LYS A 118 6.42 -5.71 -15.62
CA LYS A 118 7.52 -4.75 -15.62
C LYS A 118 7.13 -3.53 -16.44
N ILE A 119 7.22 -2.34 -15.84
CA ILE A 119 6.93 -1.04 -16.46
C ILE A 119 8.16 -0.14 -16.26
N GLY A 120 8.98 0.01 -17.30
CA GLY A 120 10.28 0.66 -17.15
C GLY A 120 11.17 -0.09 -16.16
N ASP A 121 11.59 0.57 -15.11
CA ASP A 121 12.44 0.00 -14.05
C ASP A 121 11.63 -0.55 -12.85
N THR A 122 10.30 -0.40 -12.86
CA THR A 122 9.43 -0.87 -11.77
C THR A 122 8.76 -2.19 -12.12
N VAL A 123 8.55 -3.03 -11.11
CA VAL A 123 7.75 -4.26 -11.19
C VAL A 123 6.46 -4.04 -10.43
N LYS A 124 5.33 -4.27 -11.06
CA LYS A 124 4.02 -4.15 -10.42
C LYS A 124 3.29 -5.47 -10.41
N ALA A 125 2.59 -5.75 -9.32
CA ALA A 125 1.77 -6.95 -9.17
C ALA A 125 0.34 -6.59 -8.81
N SER A 126 -0.61 -7.38 -9.32
CA SER A 126 -2.01 -7.30 -8.93
C SER A 126 -2.30 -8.38 -7.90
N VAL A 127 -2.55 -7.99 -6.66
CA VAL A 127 -2.67 -8.90 -5.51
C VAL A 127 -4.04 -8.75 -4.88
N GLU A 128 -4.73 -9.86 -4.66
CA GLU A 128 -5.94 -9.88 -3.85
C GLU A 128 -5.58 -10.12 -2.38
N VAL A 129 -5.91 -9.17 -1.52
CA VAL A 129 -5.59 -9.20 -0.10
C VAL A 129 -6.89 -9.31 0.70
N PRO A 130 -7.02 -10.31 1.60
CA PRO A 130 -8.23 -10.51 2.38
C PRO A 130 -8.54 -9.34 3.31
N SER A 131 -9.77 -9.27 3.79
CA SER A 131 -10.18 -8.26 4.78
C SER A 131 -9.37 -8.39 6.07
N CYS A 132 -8.95 -7.26 6.65
CA CYS A 132 -8.14 -7.19 7.89
C CYS A 132 -7.02 -8.23 7.91
N GLY A 133 -6.33 -8.38 6.77
CA GLY A 133 -5.38 -9.47 6.58
C GLY A 133 -4.15 -9.06 5.76
N ALA A 134 -3.35 -10.06 5.42
CA ALA A 134 -2.13 -9.88 4.66
C ALA A 134 -1.87 -11.03 3.69
N VAL A 135 -1.08 -10.75 2.66
CA VAL A 135 -0.55 -11.76 1.72
C VAL A 135 0.93 -11.52 1.56
N SER A 136 1.72 -12.56 1.76
CA SER A 136 3.16 -12.53 1.53
C SER A 136 3.49 -13.11 0.15
N LEU A 137 4.27 -12.36 -0.60
CA LEU A 137 4.74 -12.69 -1.94
C LEU A 137 6.22 -13.04 -1.90
N ILE A 138 6.61 -14.03 -2.68
CA ILE A 138 8.01 -14.40 -2.92
C ILE A 138 8.29 -14.38 -4.42
N PRO A 139 9.54 -14.10 -4.86
CA PRO A 139 9.93 -14.20 -6.25
C PRO A 139 9.68 -15.62 -6.79
N ALA A 140 9.28 -15.70 -8.06
CA ALA A 140 9.07 -16.97 -8.75
C ALA A 140 9.55 -16.87 -10.20
N GLU A 141 9.79 -18.02 -10.80
CA GLU A 141 10.04 -18.12 -12.24
C GLU A 141 8.71 -18.42 -12.96
N GLY A 142 8.49 -17.76 -14.08
CA GLY A 142 7.30 -17.92 -14.90
C GLY A 142 6.20 -16.92 -14.54
N GLN A 143 5.73 -16.21 -15.57
CA GLN A 143 4.64 -15.26 -15.46
C GLN A 143 3.30 -15.98 -15.66
N VAL A 144 2.26 -15.50 -14.97
CA VAL A 144 0.89 -15.85 -15.32
C VAL A 144 0.54 -15.13 -16.62
N GLU A 145 0.29 -15.88 -17.69
CA GLU A 145 -0.24 -15.32 -18.92
C GLU A 145 -1.71 -14.92 -18.75
N GLU A 146 -1.95 -13.69 -18.33
CA GLU A 146 -3.24 -13.07 -18.66
C GLU A 146 -3.12 -12.44 -20.05
N LYS A 147 -4.23 -12.42 -20.81
CA LYS A 147 -4.29 -11.76 -22.12
C LYS A 147 -3.82 -10.31 -21.95
N ALA A 148 -2.61 -10.05 -22.39
CA ALA A 148 -2.08 -8.71 -22.49
C ALA A 148 -3.02 -7.83 -23.36
N VAL A 149 -2.99 -6.53 -23.15
CA VAL A 149 -3.62 -5.60 -24.06
C VAL A 149 -2.93 -5.74 -25.43
N ALA A 150 -3.68 -6.19 -26.44
CA ALA A 150 -3.18 -6.19 -27.80
C ALA A 150 -3.11 -4.75 -28.30
N VAL A 151 -1.96 -4.34 -28.85
CA VAL A 151 -1.78 -3.02 -29.47
C VAL A 151 -1.48 -3.24 -30.94
N GLU A 152 -2.32 -2.67 -31.80
CA GLU A 152 -2.16 -2.72 -33.27
C GLU A 152 -2.05 -1.31 -33.80
N THR A 153 -1.04 -1.07 -34.62
CA THR A 153 -0.89 0.20 -35.34
C THR A 153 -1.73 0.16 -36.62
N CYS A 154 -2.54 1.18 -36.85
CA CYS A 154 -3.35 1.36 -38.05
C CYS A 154 -3.02 2.72 -38.72
N ASP A 155 -3.46 2.91 -39.95
CA ASP A 155 -3.27 4.19 -40.65
C ASP A 155 -3.91 5.34 -39.87
N GLY A 156 -3.10 6.28 -39.40
CA GLY A 156 -3.53 7.44 -38.61
C GLY A 156 -3.76 7.18 -37.13
N GLY A 157 -3.13 6.11 -36.54
CA GLY A 157 -3.24 5.89 -35.12
C GLY A 157 -2.93 4.47 -34.65
N PHE A 158 -3.53 4.07 -33.53
CA PHE A 158 -3.39 2.71 -33.00
C PHE A 158 -4.66 2.26 -32.26
N THR A 159 -4.87 0.96 -32.21
CA THR A 159 -5.92 0.36 -31.41
C THR A 159 -5.32 -0.42 -30.25
N MET A 160 -5.99 -0.36 -29.09
CA MET A 160 -5.69 -1.18 -27.92
C MET A 160 -6.92 -2.00 -27.58
N GLU A 161 -6.74 -3.30 -27.38
CA GLU A 161 -7.86 -4.20 -27.10
C GLU A 161 -7.48 -5.23 -26.03
N ASN A 162 -8.39 -5.44 -25.08
CA ASN A 162 -8.35 -6.57 -24.16
C ASN A 162 -9.73 -7.28 -24.17
N SER A 163 -9.94 -8.21 -23.24
CA SER A 163 -11.21 -8.96 -23.16
C SER A 163 -12.43 -8.11 -22.79
N GLN A 164 -12.26 -6.87 -22.37
CA GLN A 164 -13.32 -6.01 -21.83
C GLN A 164 -13.50 -4.71 -22.62
N VAL A 165 -12.43 -4.14 -23.14
CA VAL A 165 -12.43 -2.81 -23.77
C VAL A 165 -11.60 -2.82 -25.04
N LYS A 166 -12.10 -2.15 -26.07
CA LYS A 166 -11.37 -1.75 -27.27
C LYS A 166 -11.33 -0.23 -27.35
N ALA A 167 -10.14 0.33 -27.44
CA ALA A 167 -9.92 1.76 -27.62
C ALA A 167 -9.18 2.00 -28.96
N ALA A 168 -9.63 2.99 -29.70
CA ALA A 168 -8.95 3.47 -30.90
C ALA A 168 -8.50 4.91 -30.66
N VAL A 169 -7.24 5.19 -30.95
CA VAL A 169 -6.63 6.52 -30.88
C VAL A 169 -6.22 6.93 -32.28
N ASN A 170 -6.79 8.01 -32.78
CA ASN A 170 -6.46 8.61 -34.05
C ASN A 170 -5.59 9.85 -33.81
N GLU A 171 -4.68 10.15 -34.77
CA GLU A 171 -3.94 11.40 -34.78
C GLU A 171 -4.84 12.63 -34.99
#